data_658475358c20c5af385cbf9bd7a04428
#
_entry.id   658475358c20c5af385cbf9bd7a04428
#
_cell.length_a   1.000
_cell.length_b   1.000
_cell.length_c   1.000
_cell.angle_alpha   90.00
_cell.angle_beta   90.00
_cell.angle_gamma   90.00
#
_symmetry.space_group_name_H-M   'P 1'
#
loop_
_entity.id
_entity.type
_entity.pdbx_description
1 polymer ?
#
loop_
_entity_poly.entity_id
_entity_poly.type
_entity_poly.pdbx_seq_one_letter_code
_entity_poly.pdbx_strand_id
1 'polypeptide(L)'
;SPLASSALAASALDATEIQSIHVGNAFAELQRQQAHLGSMVAQVVPELWGVPAMRHEGACASSSLGVLAAMAEIEAGRYDCVLVMGVEEFKNTSGNVASVNQNAAAWQGHEDIACTYMWPATFGLLAQEYERRYGLDRKYLNRIAEINYGNAKHNPLAQTRQWQFDALSFTDDDEANPIIEPGTRRQDCGQITDGACSVVLASARFAQTWAQQQGQSLHRMARIAGWGHRNAGLRLRDKI
;
A
#
# COMPACT_ATOMS: atom_id res chain seq x y z
N SER A 1 -8.76 -6.34 -14.51
CA SER A 1 -8.69 -5.00 -13.89
C SER A 1 -8.17 -4.01 -14.90
N PRO A 2 -8.77 -2.83 -15.05
CA PRO A 2 -8.24 -1.77 -15.91
C PRO A 2 -6.75 -1.45 -15.66
N LEU A 3 -6.23 -1.80 -14.50
CA LEU A 3 -4.87 -1.49 -14.05
C LEU A 3 -3.77 -2.26 -14.77
N ALA A 4 -3.93 -3.56 -15.00
CA ALA A 4 -2.95 -4.31 -15.78
C ALA A 4 -2.86 -3.72 -17.19
N SER A 5 -4.03 -3.52 -17.83
CA SER A 5 -4.11 -2.88 -19.15
C SER A 5 -3.57 -1.45 -19.15
N SER A 6 -3.79 -0.68 -18.06
CA SER A 6 -3.25 0.69 -17.95
C SER A 6 -1.73 0.71 -17.78
N ALA A 7 -1.14 -0.24 -17.01
CA ALA A 7 0.32 -0.34 -16.87
C ALA A 7 0.99 -0.68 -18.21
N LEU A 8 0.42 -1.64 -18.93
CA LEU A 8 0.90 -2.04 -20.26
C LEU A 8 0.77 -0.88 -21.25
N ALA A 9 -0.37 -0.21 -21.28
CA ALA A 9 -0.57 0.97 -22.13
C ALA A 9 0.39 2.12 -21.79
N ALA A 10 0.60 2.40 -20.50
CA ALA A 10 1.50 3.47 -20.05
C ALA A 10 2.98 3.18 -20.36
N SER A 11 3.36 1.89 -20.39
CA SER A 11 4.71 1.45 -20.75
C SER A 11 4.89 1.16 -22.23
N ALA A 12 3.82 1.27 -23.04
CA ALA A 12 3.82 0.87 -24.46
C ALA A 12 4.37 -0.56 -24.68
N LEU A 13 4.09 -1.45 -23.73
CA LEU A 13 4.46 -2.87 -23.81
C LEU A 13 3.27 -3.70 -24.30
N ASP A 14 3.57 -4.69 -25.13
CA ASP A 14 2.62 -5.75 -25.40
C ASP A 14 2.54 -6.69 -24.20
N ALA A 15 1.35 -7.20 -23.89
CA ALA A 15 1.14 -8.11 -22.77
C ALA A 15 2.01 -9.39 -22.90
N THR A 16 2.29 -9.82 -24.12
CA THR A 16 3.14 -10.99 -24.40
C THR A 16 4.60 -10.81 -24.02
N GLU A 17 5.05 -9.58 -23.74
CA GLU A 17 6.39 -9.28 -23.25
C GLU A 17 6.55 -9.54 -21.74
N ILE A 18 5.42 -9.65 -21.00
CA ILE A 18 5.43 -9.94 -19.57
C ILE A 18 5.74 -11.43 -19.34
N GLN A 19 6.74 -11.70 -18.52
CA GLN A 19 7.26 -13.05 -18.30
C GLN A 19 6.93 -13.59 -16.89
N SER A 20 6.62 -12.73 -15.94
CA SER A 20 6.16 -13.09 -14.59
C SER A 20 5.24 -11.99 -14.01
N ILE A 21 4.37 -12.37 -13.07
CA ILE A 21 3.40 -11.46 -12.45
C ILE A 21 3.46 -11.63 -10.93
N HIS A 22 3.59 -10.52 -10.21
CA HIS A 22 3.52 -10.48 -8.75
C HIS A 22 2.39 -9.57 -8.30
N VAL A 23 1.49 -10.10 -7.47
CA VAL A 23 0.36 -9.35 -6.92
C VAL A 23 0.54 -9.19 -5.42
N GLY A 24 0.72 -7.96 -4.95
CA GLY A 24 0.69 -7.61 -3.53
C GLY A 24 -0.74 -7.36 -3.07
N ASN A 25 -1.17 -8.11 -2.06
CA ASN A 25 -2.49 -7.96 -1.45
C ASN A 25 -2.48 -8.57 -0.06
N ALA A 26 -3.06 -7.88 0.92
CA ALA A 26 -3.06 -8.33 2.31
C ALA A 26 -4.35 -9.04 2.73
N PHE A 27 -5.52 -8.55 2.32
CA PHE A 27 -6.78 -8.89 2.99
C PHE A 27 -7.89 -9.44 2.07
N ALA A 28 -7.61 -9.84 0.83
CA ALA A 28 -8.64 -10.29 -0.11
C ALA A 28 -9.43 -11.50 0.41
N GLU A 29 -8.78 -12.45 1.09
CA GLU A 29 -9.47 -13.60 1.67
C GLU A 29 -10.46 -13.19 2.77
N LEU A 30 -10.13 -12.19 3.57
CA LEU A 30 -10.98 -11.71 4.65
C LEU A 30 -12.07 -10.76 4.15
N GLN A 31 -11.74 -9.90 3.17
CA GLN A 31 -12.65 -8.90 2.66
C GLN A 31 -13.59 -9.45 1.59
N ARG A 32 -13.12 -10.39 0.78
CA ARG A 32 -13.81 -10.89 -0.41
C ARG A 32 -13.93 -12.41 -0.49
N GLN A 33 -13.36 -13.15 0.46
CA GLN A 33 -13.25 -14.61 0.41
C GLN A 33 -12.58 -15.08 -0.90
N GLN A 34 -11.65 -14.25 -1.42
CA GLN A 34 -10.96 -14.51 -2.68
C GLN A 34 -9.46 -14.70 -2.46
N ALA A 35 -8.99 -15.90 -2.70
CA ALA A 35 -7.58 -16.24 -2.82
C ALA A 35 -7.13 -16.20 -4.29
N HIS A 36 -5.89 -16.59 -4.55
CA HIS A 36 -5.33 -16.86 -5.88
C HIS A 36 -5.32 -15.64 -6.83
N LEU A 37 -5.10 -14.44 -6.27
CA LEU A 37 -5.15 -13.18 -7.03
C LEU A 37 -4.13 -13.11 -8.18
N GLY A 38 -3.00 -13.82 -8.10
CA GLY A 38 -2.03 -13.89 -9.19
C GLY A 38 -2.67 -14.33 -10.51
N SER A 39 -3.43 -15.41 -10.49
CA SER A 39 -4.10 -15.93 -11.69
C SER A 39 -5.28 -15.07 -12.18
N MET A 40 -5.84 -14.22 -11.31
CA MET A 40 -6.95 -13.34 -11.72
C MET A 40 -6.53 -12.29 -12.75
N VAL A 41 -5.24 -11.97 -12.84
CA VAL A 41 -4.76 -11.00 -13.83
C VAL A 41 -5.00 -11.50 -15.25
N ALA A 42 -4.77 -12.79 -15.51
CA ALA A 42 -4.99 -13.42 -16.80
C ALA A 42 -6.48 -13.52 -17.17
N GLN A 43 -7.41 -13.47 -16.21
CA GLN A 43 -8.85 -13.42 -16.51
C GLN A 43 -9.26 -12.09 -17.17
N VAL A 44 -8.48 -11.04 -16.94
CA VAL A 44 -8.77 -9.70 -17.46
C VAL A 44 -7.90 -9.36 -18.67
N VAL A 45 -6.72 -9.94 -18.74
CA VAL A 45 -5.75 -9.81 -19.85
C VAL A 45 -5.44 -11.21 -20.34
N PRO A 46 -6.23 -11.77 -21.25
CA PRO A 46 -6.08 -13.18 -21.70
C PRO A 46 -4.72 -13.50 -22.31
N GLU A 47 -4.03 -12.51 -22.85
CA GLU A 47 -2.66 -12.63 -23.40
C GLU A 47 -1.64 -13.05 -22.34
N LEU A 48 -1.97 -12.90 -21.06
CA LEU A 48 -1.15 -13.33 -19.93
C LEU A 48 -1.42 -14.78 -19.49
N TRP A 49 -2.24 -15.52 -20.20
CA TRP A 49 -2.44 -16.94 -19.91
C TRP A 49 -1.14 -17.73 -20.10
N GLY A 50 -0.80 -18.54 -19.10
CA GLY A 50 0.43 -19.30 -19.05
C GLY A 50 1.63 -18.53 -18.45
N VAL A 51 1.50 -17.24 -18.21
CA VAL A 51 2.52 -16.46 -17.51
C VAL A 51 2.50 -16.84 -16.01
N PRO A 52 3.66 -17.20 -15.41
CA PRO A 52 3.76 -17.49 -13.98
C PRO A 52 3.28 -16.30 -13.15
N ALA A 53 2.47 -16.58 -12.11
CA ALA A 53 1.91 -15.54 -11.29
C ALA A 53 1.89 -15.93 -9.81
N MET A 54 2.22 -14.99 -8.92
CA MET A 54 2.24 -15.18 -7.47
C MET A 54 1.52 -14.04 -6.75
N ARG A 55 0.93 -14.35 -5.58
CA ARG A 55 0.48 -13.35 -4.63
C ARG A 55 1.44 -13.27 -3.45
N HIS A 56 1.71 -12.05 -2.99
CA HIS A 56 2.55 -11.75 -1.83
C HIS A 56 1.70 -11.11 -0.74
N GLU A 57 1.91 -11.55 0.49
CA GLU A 57 1.29 -11.00 1.68
C GLU A 57 2.37 -10.62 2.71
N GLY A 58 2.27 -9.46 3.29
CA GLY A 58 3.11 -8.88 4.33
C GLY A 58 2.44 -7.63 4.88
N ALA A 59 1.12 -7.71 5.13
CA ALA A 59 0.28 -6.59 5.51
C ALA A 59 0.49 -5.38 4.59
N CYS A 60 0.78 -4.18 5.12
CA CYS A 60 1.00 -2.97 4.34
C CYS A 60 2.22 -3.06 3.40
N ALA A 61 3.14 -4.01 3.60
CA ALA A 61 4.33 -4.21 2.78
C ALA A 61 4.14 -5.20 1.62
N SER A 62 2.94 -5.74 1.41
CA SER A 62 2.67 -6.81 0.43
C SER A 62 3.19 -6.50 -0.97
N SER A 63 2.96 -5.28 -1.48
CA SER A 63 3.46 -4.91 -2.81
C SER A 63 4.98 -4.73 -2.84
N SER A 64 5.60 -4.29 -1.74
CA SER A 64 7.06 -4.22 -1.64
C SER A 64 7.70 -5.60 -1.70
N LEU A 65 7.06 -6.62 -1.11
CA LEU A 65 7.50 -8.01 -1.23
C LEU A 65 7.40 -8.51 -2.68
N GLY A 66 6.34 -8.13 -3.39
CA GLY A 66 6.21 -8.39 -4.83
C GLY A 66 7.33 -7.76 -5.66
N VAL A 67 7.70 -6.51 -5.35
CA VAL A 67 8.85 -5.84 -5.99
C VAL A 67 10.15 -6.57 -5.70
N LEU A 68 10.41 -6.97 -4.45
CA LEU A 68 11.63 -7.71 -4.08
C LEU A 68 11.71 -9.07 -4.78
N ALA A 69 10.60 -9.78 -4.90
CA ALA A 69 10.54 -11.05 -5.62
C ALA A 69 10.82 -10.87 -7.11
N ALA A 70 10.21 -9.87 -7.74
CA ALA A 70 10.46 -9.53 -9.15
C ALA A 70 11.92 -9.13 -9.39
N MET A 71 12.52 -8.35 -8.50
CA MET A 71 13.95 -8.02 -8.55
C MET A 71 14.81 -9.27 -8.50
N ALA A 72 14.54 -10.18 -7.57
CA ALA A 72 15.30 -11.43 -7.44
C ALA A 72 15.19 -12.31 -8.69
N GLU A 73 14.03 -12.37 -9.32
CA GLU A 73 13.86 -13.11 -10.61
C GLU A 73 14.67 -12.48 -11.74
N ILE A 74 14.67 -11.14 -11.84
CA ILE A 74 15.46 -10.41 -12.85
C ILE A 74 16.94 -10.54 -12.58
N GLU A 75 17.40 -10.39 -11.34
CA GLU A 75 18.80 -10.53 -10.94
C GLU A 75 19.32 -11.95 -11.16
N ALA A 76 18.47 -12.95 -10.95
CA ALA A 76 18.80 -14.36 -11.26
C ALA A 76 18.82 -14.67 -12.77
N GLY A 77 18.46 -13.71 -13.63
CA GLY A 77 18.36 -13.88 -15.07
C GLY A 77 17.25 -14.81 -15.52
N ARG A 78 16.24 -15.04 -14.66
CA ARG A 78 15.08 -15.90 -14.97
C ARG A 78 14.12 -15.22 -15.93
N TYR A 79 13.84 -13.95 -15.70
CA TYR A 79 12.96 -13.10 -16.50
C TYR A 79 13.59 -11.72 -16.72
N ASP A 80 13.22 -11.08 -17.82
CA ASP A 80 13.67 -9.75 -18.19
C ASP A 80 12.59 -8.67 -18.01
N CYS A 81 11.31 -9.07 -17.99
CA CYS A 81 10.19 -8.15 -17.91
C CYS A 81 9.10 -8.72 -16.98
N VAL A 82 8.83 -8.04 -15.88
CA VAL A 82 7.97 -8.53 -14.79
C VAL A 82 6.94 -7.47 -14.42
N LEU A 83 5.67 -7.87 -14.37
CA LEU A 83 4.58 -7.02 -13.89
C LEU A 83 4.39 -7.19 -12.39
N VAL A 84 4.45 -6.09 -11.64
CA VAL A 84 4.10 -6.05 -10.22
C VAL A 84 2.86 -5.19 -10.03
N MET A 85 1.89 -5.73 -9.31
CA MET A 85 0.61 -5.07 -9.03
C MET A 85 0.35 -5.07 -7.54
N GLY A 86 -0.26 -3.99 -7.03
CA GLY A 86 -0.85 -3.94 -5.70
C GLY A 86 -2.33 -3.64 -5.82
N VAL A 87 -3.16 -4.34 -5.07
CA VAL A 87 -4.61 -4.14 -5.06
C VAL A 87 -5.20 -4.44 -3.70
N GLU A 88 -6.04 -3.52 -3.20
CA GLU A 88 -6.89 -3.75 -2.02
C GLU A 88 -8.28 -3.20 -2.27
N GLU A 89 -9.28 -3.91 -1.77
CA GLU A 89 -10.69 -3.52 -1.82
C GLU A 89 -11.31 -3.62 -0.43
N PHE A 90 -11.70 -2.48 0.14
CA PHE A 90 -12.23 -2.37 1.49
C PHE A 90 -13.63 -1.75 1.56
N LYS A 91 -14.02 -0.97 0.55
CA LYS A 91 -15.23 -0.13 0.63
C LYS A 91 -16.53 -0.87 0.32
N ASN A 92 -16.48 -2.10 -0.01
CA ASN A 92 -17.66 -2.95 -0.22
C ASN A 92 -18.20 -3.60 1.07
N THR A 93 -17.56 -3.31 2.20
CA THR A 93 -18.04 -3.66 3.54
C THR A 93 -18.17 -2.39 4.39
N SER A 94 -18.84 -2.48 5.54
CA SER A 94 -18.85 -1.36 6.49
C SER A 94 -17.44 -1.10 7.03
N GLY A 95 -17.16 0.16 7.40
CA GLY A 95 -15.86 0.54 7.96
C GLY A 95 -15.47 -0.27 9.20
N ASN A 96 -16.44 -0.64 10.03
CA ASN A 96 -16.20 -1.49 11.20
C ASN A 96 -15.77 -2.91 10.80
N VAL A 97 -16.43 -3.53 9.83
CA VAL A 97 -16.03 -4.86 9.32
C VAL A 97 -14.66 -4.80 8.67
N ALA A 98 -14.40 -3.80 7.84
CA ALA A 98 -13.10 -3.59 7.23
C ALA A 98 -11.99 -3.43 8.28
N SER A 99 -12.24 -2.68 9.35
CA SER A 99 -11.30 -2.52 10.46
C SER A 99 -11.02 -3.83 11.19
N VAL A 100 -12.07 -4.61 11.50
CA VAL A 100 -11.93 -5.92 12.16
C VAL A 100 -11.11 -6.87 11.30
N ASN A 101 -11.34 -6.92 10.00
CA ASN A 101 -10.56 -7.76 9.08
C ASN A 101 -9.07 -7.37 9.04
N GLN A 102 -8.77 -6.07 9.14
CA GLN A 102 -7.38 -5.60 9.23
C GLN A 102 -6.66 -6.04 10.50
N ASN A 103 -7.39 -6.36 11.57
CA ASN A 103 -6.79 -6.87 12.82
C ASN A 103 -6.02 -8.17 12.60
N ALA A 104 -6.30 -8.91 11.52
CA ALA A 104 -5.55 -10.12 11.16
C ALA A 104 -4.04 -9.86 10.91
N ALA A 105 -3.64 -8.62 10.67
CA ALA A 105 -2.22 -8.26 10.58
C ALA A 105 -1.55 -8.04 11.95
N ALA A 106 -2.28 -8.09 13.05
CA ALA A 106 -1.74 -8.19 14.40
C ALA A 106 -1.68 -9.66 14.85
N TRP A 107 -0.95 -9.93 15.93
CA TRP A 107 -0.91 -11.31 16.48
C TRP A 107 -2.18 -11.59 17.25
N GLN A 108 -3.13 -12.24 16.58
CA GLN A 108 -4.45 -12.53 17.14
C GLN A 108 -4.34 -13.32 18.45
N GLY A 109 -5.04 -12.82 19.49
CA GLY A 109 -5.03 -13.41 20.84
C GLY A 109 -3.77 -13.13 21.66
N HIS A 110 -2.82 -12.34 21.17
CA HIS A 110 -1.56 -12.04 21.86
C HIS A 110 -1.23 -10.54 21.96
N GLU A 111 -2.00 -9.68 21.29
CA GLU A 111 -1.96 -8.23 21.53
C GLU A 111 -2.95 -7.91 22.66
N ASP A 112 -2.44 -7.56 23.83
CA ASP A 112 -3.25 -7.22 25.00
C ASP A 112 -3.71 -5.75 24.95
N ILE A 113 -4.37 -5.36 23.85
CA ILE A 113 -4.85 -3.99 23.63
C ILE A 113 -6.37 -3.99 23.65
N ALA A 114 -6.96 -3.43 24.70
CA ALA A 114 -8.39 -3.19 24.77
C ALA A 114 -8.73 -1.95 23.92
N CYS A 115 -9.38 -2.15 22.79
CA CYS A 115 -9.68 -1.07 21.84
C CYS A 115 -10.89 -1.39 20.96
N THR A 116 -11.46 -0.35 20.37
CA THR A 116 -12.47 -0.49 19.30
C THR A 116 -11.76 -0.67 17.95
N TYR A 117 -10.70 0.09 17.71
CA TYR A 117 -9.95 0.10 16.46
C TYR A 117 -8.47 -0.18 16.71
N MET A 118 -8.04 -1.40 16.40
CA MET A 118 -6.69 -1.90 16.70
C MET A 118 -5.58 -0.99 16.19
N TRP A 119 -5.64 -0.54 14.94
CA TRP A 119 -4.55 0.26 14.36
C TRP A 119 -4.47 1.68 14.94
N PRO A 120 -5.58 2.44 15.08
CA PRO A 120 -5.58 3.67 15.84
C PRO A 120 -5.06 3.52 17.27
N ALA A 121 -5.46 2.47 17.99
CA ALA A 121 -4.98 2.19 19.34
C ALA A 121 -3.47 1.89 19.37
N THR A 122 -2.99 1.06 18.45
CA THR A 122 -1.56 0.71 18.32
C THR A 122 -0.71 1.96 18.07
N PHE A 123 -1.12 2.83 17.15
CA PHE A 123 -0.41 4.09 16.90
C PHE A 123 -0.57 5.09 18.05
N GLY A 124 -1.68 5.06 18.76
CA GLY A 124 -1.88 5.84 20.01
C GLY A 124 -0.89 5.45 21.09
N LEU A 125 -0.67 4.15 21.31
CA LEU A 125 0.35 3.65 22.26
C LEU A 125 1.76 4.05 21.82
N LEU A 126 2.05 3.99 20.53
CA LEU A 126 3.33 4.44 20.00
C LEU A 126 3.55 5.95 20.23
N ALA A 127 2.50 6.76 20.02
CA ALA A 127 2.55 8.20 20.28
C ALA A 127 2.77 8.50 21.77
N GLN A 128 2.11 7.78 22.66
CA GLN A 128 2.29 7.91 24.10
C GLN A 128 3.73 7.54 24.54
N GLU A 129 4.29 6.47 23.96
CA GLU A 129 5.67 6.08 24.25
C GLU A 129 6.68 7.11 23.70
N TYR A 130 6.41 7.69 22.53
CA TYR A 130 7.22 8.78 22.00
C TYR A 130 7.16 10.02 22.89
N GLU A 131 5.95 10.38 23.36
CA GLU A 131 5.73 11.48 24.28
C GLU A 131 6.51 11.27 25.60
N ARG A 132 6.44 10.07 26.15
CA ARG A 132 7.16 9.69 27.37
C ARG A 132 8.69 9.85 27.25
N ARG A 133 9.25 9.50 26.08
CA ARG A 133 10.71 9.57 25.83
C ARG A 133 11.20 10.95 25.46
N TYR A 134 10.45 11.66 24.65
CA TYR A 134 10.95 12.83 23.93
C TYR A 134 10.09 14.09 24.09
N GLY A 135 8.90 13.94 24.66
CA GLY A 135 7.87 14.98 24.61
C GLY A 135 7.22 15.08 23.22
N LEU A 136 5.90 15.17 23.18
CA LEU A 136 5.13 15.32 21.95
C LEU A 136 4.21 16.54 22.06
N ASP A 137 4.47 17.55 21.25
CA ASP A 137 3.53 18.66 21.07
C ASP A 137 2.57 18.32 19.92
N ARG A 138 1.30 18.07 20.25
CA ARG A 138 0.29 17.65 19.30
C ARG A 138 0.09 18.63 18.15
N LYS A 139 0.45 19.89 18.32
CA LYS A 139 0.39 20.86 17.20
C LYS A 139 1.13 20.39 15.94
N TYR A 140 2.19 19.59 16.10
CA TYR A 140 2.93 19.03 14.95
C TYR A 140 2.14 17.94 14.25
N LEU A 141 1.46 17.06 14.99
CA LEU A 141 0.57 16.04 14.38
C LEU A 141 -0.61 16.70 13.68
N ASN A 142 -1.23 17.69 14.32
CA ASN A 142 -2.32 18.48 13.73
C ASN A 142 -1.87 19.16 12.44
N ARG A 143 -0.66 19.75 12.43
CA ARG A 143 -0.12 20.40 11.25
C ARG A 143 0.21 19.42 10.12
N ILE A 144 0.72 18.23 10.44
CA ILE A 144 0.97 17.16 9.46
C ILE A 144 -0.35 16.74 8.81
N ALA A 145 -1.40 16.51 9.61
CA ALA A 145 -2.73 16.17 9.11
C ALA A 145 -3.28 17.27 8.19
N GLU A 146 -3.21 18.53 8.60
CA GLU A 146 -3.64 19.69 7.81
C GLU A 146 -2.94 19.75 6.44
N ILE A 147 -1.62 19.57 6.42
CA ILE A 147 -0.84 19.54 5.18
C ILE A 147 -1.28 18.39 4.28
N ASN A 148 -1.43 17.19 4.83
CA ASN A 148 -1.81 16.00 4.07
C ASN A 148 -3.20 16.14 3.45
N TYR A 149 -4.19 16.59 4.19
CA TYR A 149 -5.53 16.85 3.67
C TYR A 149 -5.55 18.03 2.69
N GLY A 150 -4.72 19.06 2.93
CA GLY A 150 -4.52 20.16 1.99
C GLY A 150 -3.97 19.65 0.64
N ASN A 151 -2.97 18.80 0.66
CA ASN A 151 -2.40 18.17 -0.53
C ASN A 151 -3.41 17.27 -1.26
N ALA A 152 -4.26 16.55 -0.51
CA ALA A 152 -5.30 15.70 -1.09
C ALA A 152 -6.28 16.48 -1.98
N LYS A 153 -6.55 17.77 -1.68
CA LYS A 153 -7.41 18.62 -2.51
C LYS A 153 -6.88 18.83 -3.92
N HIS A 154 -5.56 18.74 -4.10
CA HIS A 154 -4.89 18.89 -5.39
C HIS A 154 -4.70 17.55 -6.12
N ASN A 155 -4.95 16.41 -5.46
CA ASN A 155 -4.85 15.08 -6.07
C ASN A 155 -6.21 14.66 -6.64
N PRO A 156 -6.36 14.53 -7.97
CA PRO A 156 -7.63 14.15 -8.59
C PRO A 156 -8.13 12.76 -8.17
N LEU A 157 -7.24 11.90 -7.67
CA LEU A 157 -7.56 10.53 -7.27
C LEU A 157 -7.81 10.38 -5.75
N ALA A 158 -7.61 11.42 -4.95
CA ALA A 158 -7.81 11.33 -3.51
C ALA A 158 -9.30 11.28 -3.17
N GLN A 159 -9.73 10.26 -2.42
CA GLN A 159 -11.13 10.14 -1.98
C GLN A 159 -11.54 11.28 -1.02
N THR A 160 -10.58 11.88 -0.29
CA THR A 160 -10.81 12.98 0.65
C THR A 160 -10.76 14.37 -0.02
N ARG A 161 -10.58 14.42 -1.33
CA ARG A 161 -10.43 15.68 -2.10
C ARG A 161 -11.57 16.69 -1.87
N GLN A 162 -12.81 16.18 -1.73
CA GLN A 162 -14.02 17.01 -1.58
C GLN A 162 -14.34 17.32 -0.11
N TRP A 163 -13.58 16.79 0.83
CA TRP A 163 -13.86 17.01 2.24
C TRP A 163 -13.61 18.46 2.62
N GLN A 164 -14.51 18.98 3.44
CA GLN A 164 -14.40 20.34 3.96
C GLN A 164 -13.88 20.28 5.40
N PHE A 165 -13.03 21.21 5.72
CA PHE A 165 -12.44 21.38 7.04
C PHE A 165 -12.57 22.84 7.45
N ASP A 166 -12.80 23.08 8.72
CA ASP A 166 -12.84 24.39 9.36
C ASP A 166 -11.56 24.66 10.18
N ALA A 167 -11.54 25.76 10.89
CA ALA A 167 -10.38 26.16 11.69
C ALA A 167 -10.12 25.23 12.88
N LEU A 168 -11.12 24.47 13.35
CA LEU A 168 -11.01 23.56 14.49
C LEU A 168 -10.68 22.12 14.08
N SER A 169 -10.86 21.78 12.81
CA SER A 169 -10.70 20.40 12.30
C SER A 169 -9.31 19.82 12.53
N PHE A 170 -8.27 20.64 12.64
CA PHE A 170 -6.90 20.21 12.91
C PHE A 170 -6.38 20.76 14.25
N THR A 171 -7.23 20.72 15.25
CA THR A 171 -6.90 21.11 16.62
C THR A 171 -7.23 19.97 17.58
N ASP A 172 -7.11 20.22 18.88
CA ASP A 172 -7.46 19.28 19.93
C ASP A 172 -8.93 19.42 20.37
N ASP A 173 -9.77 20.06 19.54
CA ASP A 173 -11.21 20.17 19.76
C ASP A 173 -11.90 18.81 19.61
N ASP A 174 -12.66 18.38 20.62
CA ASP A 174 -13.24 17.05 20.68
C ASP A 174 -14.48 16.86 19.79
N GLU A 175 -15.09 17.95 19.31
CA GLU A 175 -16.21 17.87 18.35
C GLU A 175 -15.70 17.85 16.91
N ALA A 176 -14.77 18.73 16.56
CA ALA A 176 -14.24 18.86 15.21
C ALA A 176 -13.20 17.77 14.87
N ASN A 177 -12.43 17.32 15.86
CA ASN A 177 -11.38 16.30 15.73
C ASN A 177 -11.45 15.29 16.89
N PRO A 178 -12.50 14.46 16.98
CA PRO A 178 -12.74 13.59 18.13
C PRO A 178 -11.62 12.56 18.34
N ILE A 179 -11.43 12.18 19.60
CA ILE A 179 -10.57 11.07 19.98
C ILE A 179 -11.22 9.76 19.48
N ILE A 180 -10.48 9.01 18.68
CA ILE A 180 -10.90 7.69 18.16
C ILE A 180 -10.43 6.57 19.10
N GLU A 181 -9.19 6.66 19.55
CA GLU A 181 -8.57 5.79 20.54
C GLU A 181 -7.61 6.63 21.41
N PRO A 182 -7.26 6.21 22.62
CA PRO A 182 -6.30 6.94 23.46
C PRO A 182 -5.00 7.28 22.70
N GLY A 183 -4.68 8.56 22.63
CA GLY A 183 -3.50 9.05 21.88
C GLY A 183 -3.70 9.30 20.39
N THR A 184 -4.87 8.98 19.84
CA THR A 184 -5.15 9.12 18.39
C THR A 184 -6.47 9.83 18.15
N ARG A 185 -6.48 10.87 17.35
CA ARG A 185 -7.65 11.61 16.92
C ARG A 185 -8.06 11.24 15.49
N ARG A 186 -9.27 11.63 15.10
CA ARG A 186 -9.82 11.32 13.78
C ARG A 186 -8.92 11.76 12.63
N GLN A 187 -8.37 12.96 12.70
CA GLN A 187 -7.55 13.52 11.62
C GLN A 187 -6.13 12.94 11.59
N ASP A 188 -5.70 12.25 12.64
CA ASP A 188 -4.45 11.47 12.63
C ASP A 188 -4.57 10.19 11.78
N CYS A 189 -5.79 9.75 11.46
CA CYS A 189 -6.07 8.50 10.79
C CYS A 189 -6.28 8.71 9.27
N GLY A 190 -5.62 7.88 8.46
CA GLY A 190 -5.94 7.75 7.05
C GLY A 190 -7.32 7.10 6.86
N GLN A 191 -7.99 7.45 5.76
CA GLN A 191 -9.28 6.85 5.45
C GLN A 191 -9.11 5.49 4.78
N ILE A 192 -9.93 4.52 5.17
CA ILE A 192 -10.04 3.24 4.47
C ILE A 192 -10.57 3.49 3.06
N THR A 193 -9.87 2.99 2.05
CA THR A 193 -10.23 3.16 0.65
C THR A 193 -9.87 1.93 -0.17
N ASP A 194 -10.47 1.82 -1.33
CA ASP A 194 -10.01 0.92 -2.38
C ASP A 194 -8.82 1.54 -3.08
N GLY A 195 -7.89 0.71 -3.49
CA GLY A 195 -6.73 1.18 -4.22
C GLY A 195 -6.07 0.09 -5.04
N ALA A 196 -5.47 0.51 -6.12
CA ALA A 196 -4.64 -0.37 -6.93
C ALA A 196 -3.59 0.44 -7.68
N CYS A 197 -2.41 -0.15 -7.84
CA CYS A 197 -1.32 0.39 -8.63
C CYS A 197 -0.54 -0.73 -9.30
N SER A 198 0.22 -0.40 -10.33
CA SER A 198 1.07 -1.36 -11.01
C SER A 198 2.33 -0.71 -11.55
N VAL A 199 3.40 -1.49 -11.62
CA VAL A 199 4.66 -1.10 -12.22
C VAL A 199 5.20 -2.28 -13.04
N VAL A 200 5.95 -1.98 -14.09
CA VAL A 200 6.74 -2.97 -14.81
C VAL A 200 8.19 -2.82 -14.40
N LEU A 201 8.80 -3.91 -13.96
CA LEU A 201 10.23 -4.00 -13.70
C LEU A 201 10.91 -4.71 -14.87
N ALA A 202 12.05 -4.20 -15.27
CA ALA A 202 12.78 -4.74 -16.40
C ALA A 202 14.28 -4.87 -16.10
N SER A 203 14.92 -5.88 -16.71
CA SER A 203 16.37 -5.95 -16.73
C SER A 203 16.96 -4.77 -17.51
N ALA A 204 18.20 -4.43 -17.23
CA ALA A 204 18.90 -3.37 -17.96
C ALA A 204 18.93 -3.63 -19.48
N ARG A 205 19.10 -4.88 -19.88
CA ARG A 205 19.10 -5.30 -21.29
C ARG A 205 17.74 -5.05 -21.95
N PHE A 206 16.66 -5.50 -21.31
CA PHE A 206 15.30 -5.28 -21.82
C PHE A 206 14.97 -3.79 -21.92
N ALA A 207 15.27 -3.04 -20.85
CA ALA A 207 15.04 -1.59 -20.80
C ALA A 207 15.80 -0.84 -21.92
N GLN A 208 17.03 -1.23 -22.25
CA GLN A 208 17.80 -0.65 -23.35
C GLN A 208 17.13 -0.89 -24.70
N THR A 209 16.72 -2.14 -24.96
CA THR A 209 16.02 -2.50 -26.22
C THR A 209 14.71 -1.73 -26.35
N TRP A 210 13.91 -1.71 -25.29
CA TRP A 210 12.66 -0.97 -25.24
C TRP A 210 12.86 0.52 -25.50
N ALA A 211 13.85 1.15 -24.83
CA ALA A 211 14.12 2.56 -24.98
C ALA A 211 14.52 2.92 -26.44
N GLN A 212 15.32 2.08 -27.09
CA GLN A 212 15.68 2.22 -28.49
C GLN A 212 14.44 2.13 -29.41
N GLN A 213 13.60 1.14 -29.20
CA GLN A 213 12.37 0.94 -29.98
C GLN A 213 11.38 2.09 -29.83
N GLN A 214 11.26 2.64 -28.61
CA GLN A 214 10.35 3.73 -28.32
C GLN A 214 10.95 5.13 -28.55
N GLY A 215 12.20 5.24 -28.97
CA GLY A 215 12.89 6.53 -29.10
C GLY A 215 13.01 7.30 -27.77
N GLN A 216 13.05 6.56 -26.63
CA GLN A 216 13.12 7.11 -25.29
C GLN A 216 14.55 7.08 -24.74
N SER A 217 14.82 7.95 -23.75
CA SER A 217 16.10 7.95 -23.05
C SER A 217 15.99 7.13 -21.75
N LEU A 218 16.95 6.24 -21.51
CA LEU A 218 17.08 5.52 -20.23
C LEU A 218 17.20 6.44 -19.02
N HIS A 219 17.74 7.65 -19.18
CA HIS A 219 17.82 8.64 -18.10
C HIS A 219 16.45 9.09 -17.56
N ARG A 220 15.38 8.86 -18.29
CA ARG A 220 14.00 9.16 -17.86
C ARG A 220 13.35 8.01 -17.10
N MET A 221 13.99 6.83 -17.05
CA MET A 221 13.50 5.69 -16.32
C MET A 221 13.96 5.73 -14.87
N ALA A 222 13.05 5.43 -13.94
CA ALA A 222 13.42 5.20 -12.56
C ALA A 222 14.26 3.91 -12.45
N ARG A 223 15.28 3.96 -11.61
CA ARG A 223 16.14 2.79 -11.34
C ARG A 223 16.14 2.50 -9.85
N ILE A 224 15.98 1.23 -9.49
CA ILE A 224 16.17 0.79 -8.12
C ILE A 224 17.67 0.76 -7.86
N ALA A 225 18.16 1.67 -7.01
CA ALA A 225 19.58 1.82 -6.73
C ALA A 225 20.04 1.04 -5.48
N GLY A 226 19.11 0.54 -4.70
CA GLY A 226 19.36 -0.26 -3.51
C GLY A 226 18.07 -0.74 -2.88
N TRP A 227 18.17 -1.74 -2.03
CA TRP A 227 17.04 -2.31 -1.33
C TRP A 227 17.43 -2.79 0.07
N GLY A 228 16.44 -3.00 0.92
CA GLY A 228 16.61 -3.60 2.24
C GLY A 228 15.29 -4.19 2.72
N HIS A 229 15.38 -5.31 3.41
CA HIS A 229 14.24 -5.98 4.04
C HIS A 229 14.63 -6.42 5.45
N ARG A 230 13.86 -5.99 6.43
CA ARG A 230 14.02 -6.39 7.84
C ARG A 230 12.65 -6.76 8.39
N ASN A 231 12.61 -7.77 9.22
CA ASN A 231 11.41 -8.17 9.95
C ASN A 231 11.62 -7.96 11.45
N ALA A 232 10.56 -7.53 12.14
CA ALA A 232 10.51 -7.41 13.60
C ALA A 232 9.50 -8.41 14.17
N GLY A 233 9.51 -8.61 15.49
CA GLY A 233 8.45 -9.34 16.18
C GLY A 233 7.08 -8.72 15.91
N LEU A 234 6.00 -9.51 15.96
CA LEU A 234 4.69 -9.03 15.56
C LEU A 234 4.06 -8.10 16.60
N ARG A 235 4.19 -8.42 17.89
CA ARG A 235 3.59 -7.61 18.97
C ARG A 235 4.22 -6.22 19.08
N LEU A 236 3.37 -5.22 19.33
CA LEU A 236 3.82 -3.84 19.53
C LEU A 236 4.79 -3.73 20.71
N ARG A 237 4.45 -4.31 21.85
CA ARG A 237 5.26 -4.24 23.08
C ARG A 237 6.71 -4.76 22.95
N ASP A 238 6.96 -5.59 21.94
CA ASP A 238 8.31 -6.11 21.69
C ASP A 238 9.16 -5.11 20.86
N LYS A 239 8.59 -3.96 20.48
CA LYS A 239 9.20 -2.94 19.60
C LYS A 239 9.38 -1.57 20.29
N ILE A 240 8.73 -1.36 21.44
CA ILE A 240 8.68 -0.07 22.17
C ILE A 240 9.30 -0.17 23.56
#